data_130d4b644427fe3699a1cf527a173b8f
#
_entry.id   130d4b644427fe3699a1cf527a173b8f
#
_cell.length_a   1.000
_cell.length_b   1.000
_cell.length_c   1.000
_cell.angle_alpha   90.00
_cell.angle_beta   90.00
_cell.angle_gamma   90.00
#
_symmetry.space_group_name_H-M   'P 1'
#
loop_
_entity.id
_entity.type
_entity.pdbx_description
1 polymer ?
#
loop_
_entity_poly.entity_id
_entity_poly.type
_entity_poly.pdbx_seq_one_letter_code
_entity_poly.pdbx_strand_id
1 'polypeptide(L)'
;MIMCERKRTEGEIMKEGNRIEFLDYLKAVCVLMVIITHYEWTDKTSPFFTMLINMAVPVFMIISGYNFAMSNRKKAGGKLGKMYGWDMMKPKLVRFLVPFFAVCLIEIVLLMMEDREIHPLRIFLLGAYGPGSYYVPVMLQLLVIFPIIYILVARNAKLGLTVAGIANLLFEIAVKVFEIDKYYYRLSIGRYLLLIAFGCYLYLHPEHRVKRYQMVAMFLVGLAYLVAVFGFDRELLLFGYWKTTAMPVAFYIFPIVILLFRKFYHSRIPGYFGKLLTWIGKASYHIFLTQMVYYHFELGGAIMQAEWYIAVPFNILVSVPAGLAFYELDNRFMEKMRQIKHYVKAAA
;
A
#
# COMPACT_ATOMS: atom_id res chain seq x y z
N MET A 1 36.26 -17.91 6.94
CA MET A 1 36.07 -18.04 5.49
C MET A 1 34.58 -17.89 5.06
N ILE A 2 33.66 -18.58 5.69
CA ILE A 2 32.22 -18.55 5.38
C ILE A 2 31.55 -17.14 5.58
N MET A 3 32.03 -16.33 6.51
CA MET A 3 31.51 -14.98 6.76
C MET A 3 31.94 -13.94 5.71
N CYS A 4 33.05 -14.18 5.00
CA CYS A 4 33.58 -13.28 3.99
C CYS A 4 32.88 -13.49 2.63
N GLU A 5 32.52 -14.73 2.30
CA GLU A 5 31.73 -15.05 1.10
C GLU A 5 30.29 -14.52 1.18
N ARG A 6 29.67 -14.55 2.39
CA ARG A 6 28.32 -14.00 2.59
C ARG A 6 28.25 -12.48 2.38
N LYS A 7 29.30 -11.73 2.77
CA LYS A 7 29.39 -10.29 2.51
C LYS A 7 29.63 -9.96 1.04
N ARG A 8 30.33 -10.84 0.29
CA ARG A 8 30.60 -10.66 -1.13
C ARG A 8 29.32 -10.86 -1.98
N THR A 9 28.52 -11.89 -1.67
CA THR A 9 27.24 -12.15 -2.33
C THR A 9 26.19 -11.07 -2.04
N GLU A 10 26.11 -10.54 -0.83
CA GLU A 10 25.20 -9.43 -0.49
C GLU A 10 25.58 -8.12 -1.22
N GLY A 11 26.86 -7.84 -1.40
CA GLY A 11 27.38 -6.69 -2.14
C GLY A 11 27.17 -6.79 -3.66
N GLU A 12 27.22 -7.98 -4.23
CA GLU A 12 27.00 -8.24 -5.66
C GLU A 12 25.52 -8.25 -6.03
N ILE A 13 24.64 -8.77 -5.17
CA ILE A 13 23.18 -8.75 -5.36
C ILE A 13 22.63 -7.32 -5.31
N MET A 14 23.27 -6.41 -4.59
CA MET A 14 22.91 -4.97 -4.58
C MET A 14 23.36 -4.22 -5.84
N LYS A 15 24.27 -4.76 -6.63
CA LYS A 15 24.80 -4.11 -7.87
C LYS A 15 23.92 -4.34 -9.10
N GLU A 16 23.18 -5.41 -9.18
CA GLU A 16 22.26 -5.66 -10.28
C GLU A 16 20.84 -5.24 -9.89
N GLY A 17 20.19 -4.44 -10.76
CA GLY A 17 18.83 -3.91 -10.58
C GLY A 17 17.72 -4.98 -10.50
N ASN A 18 17.97 -6.09 -9.83
CA ASN A 18 17.04 -7.19 -9.70
C ASN A 18 15.85 -6.78 -8.85
N ARG A 19 14.68 -6.87 -9.46
CA ARG A 19 13.38 -6.72 -8.83
C ARG A 19 13.24 -7.78 -7.74
N ILE A 20 12.82 -7.36 -6.55
CA ILE A 20 12.63 -8.26 -5.41
C ILE A 20 11.25 -8.90 -5.56
N GLU A 21 11.21 -10.14 -6.08
CA GLU A 21 9.97 -10.89 -6.34
C GLU A 21 9.14 -11.08 -5.06
N PHE A 22 9.78 -11.24 -3.92
CA PHE A 22 9.11 -11.34 -2.62
C PHE A 22 8.16 -10.16 -2.33
N LEU A 23 8.53 -8.92 -2.70
CA LEU A 23 7.65 -7.77 -2.54
C LEU A 23 6.43 -7.84 -3.46
N ASP A 24 6.57 -8.46 -4.63
CA ASP A 24 5.43 -8.68 -5.53
C ASP A 24 4.51 -9.76 -4.96
N TYR A 25 5.05 -10.83 -4.38
CA TYR A 25 4.25 -11.84 -3.67
C TYR A 25 3.46 -11.23 -2.50
N LEU A 26 4.09 -10.40 -1.68
CA LEU A 26 3.39 -9.72 -0.59
C LEU A 26 2.27 -8.80 -1.11
N LYS A 27 2.51 -8.05 -2.19
CA LYS A 27 1.47 -7.20 -2.80
C LYS A 27 0.32 -8.04 -3.37
N ALA A 28 0.63 -9.21 -3.98
CA ALA A 28 -0.39 -10.12 -4.47
C ALA A 28 -1.29 -10.63 -3.34
N VAL A 29 -0.69 -11.10 -2.25
CA VAL A 29 -1.44 -11.56 -1.07
C VAL A 29 -2.28 -10.41 -0.49
N CYS A 30 -1.69 -9.22 -0.33
CA CYS A 30 -2.41 -8.08 0.22
C CYS A 30 -3.58 -7.62 -0.66
N VAL A 31 -3.46 -7.60 -2.00
CA VAL A 31 -4.59 -7.20 -2.85
C VAL A 31 -5.73 -8.22 -2.82
N LEU A 32 -5.41 -9.52 -2.72
CA LEU A 32 -6.42 -10.54 -2.51
C LEU A 32 -7.14 -10.38 -1.16
N MET A 33 -6.40 -10.10 -0.08
CA MET A 33 -6.99 -9.78 1.23
C MET A 33 -7.89 -8.54 1.16
N VAL A 34 -7.52 -7.50 0.39
CA VAL A 34 -8.36 -6.31 0.19
C VAL A 34 -9.66 -6.67 -0.53
N ILE A 35 -9.64 -7.53 -1.55
CA ILE A 35 -10.87 -8.02 -2.20
C ILE A 35 -11.76 -8.75 -1.19
N ILE A 36 -11.17 -9.62 -0.36
CA ILE A 36 -11.89 -10.35 0.70
C ILE A 36 -12.54 -9.40 1.71
N THR A 37 -11.87 -8.29 2.06
CA THR A 37 -12.39 -7.30 3.02
C THR A 37 -13.70 -6.67 2.56
N HIS A 38 -13.93 -6.56 1.25
CA HIS A 38 -15.10 -5.87 0.68
C HIS A 38 -16.36 -6.72 0.58
N TYR A 39 -16.27 -8.02 0.82
CA TYR A 39 -17.47 -8.82 1.03
C TYR A 39 -18.20 -8.38 2.32
N GLU A 40 -19.52 -8.44 2.32
CA GLU A 40 -20.35 -8.08 3.48
C GLU A 40 -20.39 -9.21 4.52
N TRP A 41 -19.34 -9.31 5.30
CA TRP A 41 -19.24 -10.31 6.34
C TRP A 41 -20.18 -9.98 7.51
N THR A 42 -20.90 -10.97 8.01
CA THR A 42 -21.76 -10.88 9.18
C THR A 42 -20.95 -10.58 10.46
N ASP A 43 -19.75 -11.12 10.56
CA ASP A 43 -18.82 -10.86 11.67
C ASP A 43 -17.44 -10.42 11.17
N LYS A 44 -17.21 -9.09 11.19
CA LYS A 44 -15.91 -8.47 10.90
C LYS A 44 -15.02 -8.32 12.13
N THR A 45 -15.48 -8.75 13.30
CA THR A 45 -14.72 -8.69 14.56
C THR A 45 -13.95 -9.98 14.83
N SER A 46 -14.19 -11.03 14.06
CA SER A 46 -13.51 -12.31 14.22
C SER A 46 -11.99 -12.17 14.17
N PRO A 47 -11.22 -13.00 14.87
CA PRO A 47 -9.74 -12.99 14.81
C PRO A 47 -9.18 -13.14 13.40
N PHE A 48 -9.88 -13.87 12.52
CA PHE A 48 -9.47 -13.98 11.10
C PHE A 48 -9.44 -12.64 10.41
N PHE A 49 -10.45 -11.79 10.62
CA PHE A 49 -10.48 -10.45 10.05
C PHE A 49 -9.50 -9.51 10.72
N THR A 50 -9.57 -9.40 12.04
CA THR A 50 -8.79 -8.41 12.79
C THR A 50 -7.29 -8.67 12.76
N MET A 51 -6.87 -9.94 12.78
CA MET A 51 -5.45 -10.31 12.86
C MET A 51 -4.83 -10.65 11.51
N LEU A 52 -5.60 -11.04 10.50
CA LEU A 52 -5.04 -11.44 9.20
C LEU A 52 -5.47 -10.51 8.07
N ILE A 53 -6.76 -10.44 7.75
CA ILE A 53 -7.26 -9.74 6.57
C ILE A 53 -6.97 -8.23 6.63
N ASN A 54 -7.18 -7.62 7.79
CA ASN A 54 -6.97 -6.19 7.97
C ASN A 54 -5.49 -5.76 7.99
N MET A 55 -4.54 -6.70 7.97
CA MET A 55 -3.12 -6.39 7.78
C MET A 55 -2.79 -5.89 6.37
N ALA A 56 -3.65 -6.14 5.38
CA ALA A 56 -3.38 -5.85 3.98
C ALA A 56 -2.96 -4.39 3.74
N VAL A 57 -3.74 -3.42 4.19
CA VAL A 57 -3.46 -1.98 3.99
C VAL A 57 -2.20 -1.53 4.73
N PRO A 58 -1.99 -1.84 6.02
CA PRO A 58 -0.73 -1.57 6.71
C PRO A 58 0.50 -2.15 6.00
N VAL A 59 0.44 -3.40 5.53
CA VAL A 59 1.55 -4.03 4.80
C VAL A 59 1.79 -3.32 3.46
N PHE A 60 0.75 -2.90 2.73
CA PHE A 60 0.92 -2.07 1.53
C PHE A 60 1.64 -0.75 1.82
N MET A 61 1.35 -0.10 2.95
CA MET A 61 2.02 1.16 3.33
C MET A 61 3.50 0.92 3.68
N ILE A 62 3.83 -0.18 4.34
CA ILE A 62 5.22 -0.60 4.59
C ILE A 62 5.95 -0.85 3.26
N ILE A 63 5.36 -1.61 2.34
CA ILE A 63 5.94 -1.88 1.01
C ILE A 63 6.09 -0.58 0.22
N SER A 64 5.15 0.35 0.32
CA SER A 64 5.25 1.66 -0.32
C SER A 64 6.45 2.44 0.22
N GLY A 65 6.61 2.53 1.54
CA GLY A 65 7.78 3.14 2.17
C GLY A 65 9.10 2.52 1.71
N TYR A 66 9.16 1.18 1.63
CA TYR A 66 10.31 0.44 1.14
C TYR A 66 10.64 0.79 -0.33
N ASN A 67 9.66 0.73 -1.22
CA ASN A 67 9.83 0.99 -2.65
C ASN A 67 10.21 2.45 -2.93
N PHE A 68 9.64 3.40 -2.20
CA PHE A 68 10.00 4.82 -2.30
C PHE A 68 11.44 5.05 -1.82
N ALA A 69 11.88 4.41 -0.74
CA ALA A 69 13.25 4.49 -0.25
C ALA A 69 14.23 3.93 -1.28
N MET A 70 13.94 2.77 -1.85
CA MET A 70 14.72 2.16 -2.90
C MET A 70 14.85 3.07 -4.14
N SER A 71 13.73 3.64 -4.59
CA SER A 71 13.70 4.56 -5.72
C SER A 71 14.53 5.83 -5.47
N ASN A 72 14.38 6.43 -4.29
CA ASN A 72 15.09 7.66 -3.92
C ASN A 72 16.60 7.42 -3.76
N ARG A 73 17.01 6.29 -3.18
CA ARG A 73 18.45 5.96 -3.08
C ARG A 73 19.07 5.72 -4.45
N LYS A 74 18.41 4.94 -5.32
CA LYS A 74 18.92 4.61 -6.65
C LYS A 74 19.01 5.82 -7.59
N LYS A 75 18.01 6.70 -7.60
CA LYS A 75 17.90 7.78 -8.60
C LYS A 75 18.36 9.14 -8.08
N ALA A 76 18.10 9.45 -6.81
CA ALA A 76 18.43 10.75 -6.21
C ALA A 76 19.72 10.73 -5.38
N GLY A 77 20.33 9.54 -5.19
CA GLY A 77 21.50 9.37 -4.33
C GLY A 77 21.30 9.84 -2.90
N GLY A 78 20.03 9.82 -2.41
CA GLY A 78 19.67 10.26 -1.06
C GLY A 78 19.65 11.80 -0.87
N LYS A 79 19.82 12.61 -1.90
CA LYS A 79 19.85 14.09 -1.81
C LYS A 79 18.44 14.67 -1.87
N LEU A 80 18.04 15.43 -0.82
CA LEU A 80 16.69 15.98 -0.66
C LEU A 80 16.21 16.78 -1.88
N GLY A 81 17.02 17.74 -2.35
CA GLY A 81 16.65 18.57 -3.51
C GLY A 81 16.42 17.76 -4.79
N LYS A 82 17.20 16.66 -5.00
CA LYS A 82 16.98 15.77 -6.13
C LYS A 82 15.71 14.94 -5.99
N MET A 83 15.28 14.61 -4.76
CA MET A 83 14.06 13.85 -4.53
C MET A 83 12.81 14.63 -4.93
N TYR A 84 12.82 15.97 -4.75
CA TYR A 84 11.77 16.87 -5.21
C TYR A 84 11.93 17.30 -6.67
N GLY A 85 13.01 16.91 -7.33
CA GLY A 85 13.24 17.22 -8.75
C GLY A 85 12.14 16.65 -9.63
N TRP A 86 11.75 17.40 -10.67
CA TRP A 86 10.68 17.00 -11.59
C TRP A 86 10.92 15.63 -12.24
N ASP A 87 12.17 15.30 -12.55
CA ASP A 87 12.56 14.00 -13.10
C ASP A 87 12.28 12.82 -12.16
N MET A 88 12.22 13.07 -10.85
CA MET A 88 11.87 12.08 -9.84
C MET A 88 10.37 12.02 -9.57
N MET A 89 9.70 13.17 -9.56
CA MET A 89 8.28 13.29 -9.23
C MET A 89 7.38 12.88 -10.40
N LYS A 90 7.67 13.40 -11.61
CA LYS A 90 6.85 13.17 -12.81
C LYS A 90 6.57 11.69 -13.11
N PRO A 91 7.57 10.77 -13.14
CA PRO A 91 7.28 9.36 -13.43
C PRO A 91 6.38 8.70 -12.40
N LYS A 92 6.46 9.13 -11.12
CA LYS A 92 5.61 8.62 -10.05
C LYS A 92 4.19 9.16 -10.17
N LEU A 93 4.04 10.48 -10.43
CA LEU A 93 2.74 11.11 -10.69
C LEU A 93 2.03 10.44 -11.86
N VAL A 94 2.70 10.30 -13.00
CA VAL A 94 2.14 9.68 -14.20
C VAL A 94 1.68 8.25 -13.89
N ARG A 95 2.49 7.47 -13.17
CA ARG A 95 2.16 6.09 -12.79
C ARG A 95 0.90 5.98 -11.92
N PHE A 96 0.63 6.97 -11.07
CA PHE A 96 -0.57 6.96 -10.22
C PHE A 96 -1.77 7.61 -10.92
N LEU A 97 -1.55 8.74 -11.58
CA LEU A 97 -2.64 9.55 -12.10
C LEU A 97 -3.22 9.02 -13.42
N VAL A 98 -2.39 8.48 -14.33
CA VAL A 98 -2.91 8.00 -15.63
C VAL A 98 -3.94 6.88 -15.46
N PRO A 99 -3.64 5.76 -14.77
CA PRO A 99 -4.65 4.73 -14.56
C PRO A 99 -5.81 5.20 -13.68
N PHE A 100 -5.55 6.09 -12.72
CA PHE A 100 -6.62 6.67 -11.89
C PHE A 100 -7.61 7.50 -12.74
N PHE A 101 -7.12 8.38 -13.61
CA PHE A 101 -8.00 9.18 -14.49
C PHE A 101 -8.77 8.31 -15.48
N ALA A 102 -8.19 7.22 -15.97
CA ALA A 102 -8.93 6.26 -16.80
C ALA A 102 -10.12 5.67 -16.03
N VAL A 103 -9.91 5.31 -14.75
CA VAL A 103 -10.99 4.82 -13.87
C VAL A 103 -12.02 5.92 -13.57
N CYS A 104 -11.60 7.15 -13.31
CA CYS A 104 -12.51 8.28 -13.13
C CYS A 104 -13.43 8.48 -14.34
N LEU A 105 -12.90 8.34 -15.56
CA LEU A 105 -13.71 8.43 -16.78
C LEU A 105 -14.74 7.29 -16.86
N ILE A 106 -14.36 6.07 -16.50
CA ILE A 106 -15.29 4.93 -16.43
C ILE A 106 -16.39 5.20 -15.41
N GLU A 107 -16.03 5.69 -14.19
CA GLU A 107 -17.02 6.03 -13.16
C GLU A 107 -17.99 7.11 -13.64
N ILE A 108 -17.51 8.16 -14.34
CA ILE A 108 -18.38 9.20 -14.90
C ILE A 108 -19.39 8.59 -15.88
N VAL A 109 -18.95 7.71 -16.78
CA VAL A 109 -19.85 7.06 -17.73
C VAL A 109 -20.89 6.21 -16.99
N LEU A 110 -20.48 5.43 -15.98
CA LEU A 110 -21.41 4.61 -15.20
C LEU A 110 -22.41 5.46 -14.40
N LEU A 111 -21.97 6.57 -13.79
CA LEU A 111 -22.85 7.50 -13.09
C LEU A 111 -23.87 8.12 -14.05
N MET A 112 -23.46 8.49 -15.28
CA MET A 112 -24.38 8.99 -16.31
C MET A 112 -25.42 7.94 -16.73
N MET A 113 -25.02 6.66 -16.81
CA MET A 113 -25.95 5.56 -17.13
C MET A 113 -26.96 5.29 -16.02
N GLU A 114 -26.64 5.61 -14.77
CA GLU A 114 -27.51 5.47 -13.60
C GLU A 114 -28.29 6.76 -13.25
N ASP A 115 -28.22 7.81 -14.09
CA ASP A 115 -28.80 9.14 -13.83
C ASP A 115 -28.41 9.74 -12.46
N ARG A 116 -27.16 9.47 -12.00
CA ARG A 116 -26.64 9.95 -10.71
C ARG A 116 -25.87 11.24 -10.88
N GLU A 117 -25.90 12.08 -9.84
CA GLU A 117 -25.16 13.33 -9.83
C GLU A 117 -23.63 13.12 -9.95
N ILE A 118 -23.01 13.88 -10.83
CA ILE A 118 -21.57 13.88 -11.04
C ILE A 118 -20.95 15.02 -10.25
N HIS A 119 -20.08 14.68 -9.30
CA HIS A 119 -19.30 15.65 -8.53
C HIS A 119 -17.83 15.61 -8.95
N PRO A 120 -17.38 16.45 -9.92
CA PRO A 120 -16.02 16.38 -10.48
C PRO A 120 -14.93 16.53 -9.42
N LEU A 121 -15.12 17.44 -8.45
CA LEU A 121 -14.16 17.64 -7.35
C LEU A 121 -13.95 16.35 -6.55
N ARG A 122 -15.03 15.63 -6.23
CA ARG A 122 -14.97 14.36 -5.51
C ARG A 122 -14.27 13.30 -6.34
N ILE A 123 -14.57 13.21 -7.61
CA ILE A 123 -14.01 12.21 -8.52
C ILE A 123 -12.49 12.42 -8.67
N PHE A 124 -12.06 13.63 -9.05
CA PHE A 124 -10.67 13.84 -9.43
C PHE A 124 -9.73 14.18 -8.27
N LEU A 125 -10.20 14.86 -7.21
CA LEU A 125 -9.35 15.34 -6.12
C LEU A 125 -9.49 14.54 -4.82
N LEU A 126 -10.68 14.00 -4.55
CA LEU A 126 -10.95 13.28 -3.31
C LEU A 126 -10.94 11.75 -3.47
N GLY A 127 -10.45 11.26 -4.63
CA GLY A 127 -10.17 9.84 -4.86
C GLY A 127 -11.32 9.07 -5.50
N ALA A 128 -12.33 9.75 -6.07
CA ALA A 128 -13.49 9.14 -6.70
C ALA A 128 -14.43 8.40 -5.72
N TYR A 129 -15.16 7.40 -6.17
CA TYR A 129 -16.12 6.63 -5.38
C TYR A 129 -15.57 5.23 -5.06
N GLY A 130 -16.34 4.49 -4.28
CA GLY A 130 -16.04 3.10 -3.96
C GLY A 130 -15.06 2.86 -2.82
N PRO A 131 -14.95 1.60 -2.41
CA PRO A 131 -14.09 1.21 -1.31
C PRO A 131 -12.62 1.35 -1.71
N GLY A 132 -11.84 2.01 -0.86
CA GLY A 132 -10.41 2.24 -1.12
C GLY A 132 -10.09 3.53 -1.89
N SER A 133 -11.07 4.30 -2.32
CA SER A 133 -10.90 5.57 -3.06
C SER A 133 -9.86 6.54 -2.43
N TYR A 134 -9.67 6.47 -1.11
CA TYR A 134 -8.68 7.25 -0.37
C TYR A 134 -7.21 6.97 -0.76
N TYR A 135 -6.93 5.84 -1.39
CA TYR A 135 -5.55 5.40 -1.64
C TYR A 135 -4.78 6.35 -2.55
N VAL A 136 -5.42 6.86 -3.60
CA VAL A 136 -4.75 7.79 -4.54
C VAL A 136 -4.38 9.11 -3.87
N PRO A 137 -5.30 9.82 -3.16
CA PRO A 137 -4.93 11.00 -2.35
C PRO A 137 -3.80 10.73 -1.35
N VAL A 138 -3.80 9.59 -0.65
CA VAL A 138 -2.72 9.22 0.28
C VAL A 138 -1.40 9.03 -0.45
N MET A 139 -1.38 8.40 -1.62
CA MET A 139 -0.16 8.20 -2.41
C MET A 139 0.39 9.50 -2.99
N LEU A 140 -0.47 10.48 -3.32
CA LEU A 140 -0.03 11.81 -3.74
C LEU A 140 0.60 12.59 -2.57
N GLN A 141 0.00 12.53 -1.38
CA GLN A 141 0.60 13.10 -0.17
C GLN A 141 1.93 12.43 0.17
N LEU A 142 2.04 11.11 -0.05
CA LEU A 142 3.28 10.36 0.15
C LEU A 142 4.41 10.90 -0.74
N LEU A 143 4.14 11.27 -1.99
CA LEU A 143 5.14 11.86 -2.86
C LEU A 143 5.79 13.12 -2.24
N VAL A 144 4.99 13.93 -1.55
CA VAL A 144 5.44 15.18 -0.94
C VAL A 144 6.16 14.93 0.40
N ILE A 145 5.62 14.07 1.26
CA ILE A 145 6.12 13.87 2.63
C ILE A 145 7.32 12.92 2.67
N PHE A 146 7.39 11.95 1.74
CA PHE A 146 8.37 10.88 1.80
C PHE A 146 9.84 11.33 1.81
N PRO A 147 10.28 12.35 1.03
CA PRO A 147 11.65 12.83 1.10
C PRO A 147 12.09 13.23 2.50
N ILE A 148 11.20 13.82 3.30
CA ILE A 148 11.46 14.21 4.70
C ILE A 148 11.62 12.95 5.55
N ILE A 149 10.69 12.00 5.46
CA ILE A 149 10.77 10.71 6.16
C ILE A 149 12.09 10.00 5.83
N TYR A 150 12.46 9.97 4.54
CA TYR A 150 13.69 9.34 4.08
C TYR A 150 14.94 9.94 4.74
N ILE A 151 15.06 11.27 4.76
CA ILE A 151 16.22 11.94 5.36
C ILE A 151 16.29 11.69 6.87
N LEU A 152 15.16 11.75 7.58
CA LEU A 152 15.11 11.49 9.03
C LEU A 152 15.57 10.05 9.34
N VAL A 153 15.01 9.07 8.64
CA VAL A 153 15.35 7.64 8.84
C VAL A 153 16.79 7.35 8.41
N ALA A 154 17.27 7.96 7.31
CA ALA A 154 18.63 7.74 6.81
C ALA A 154 19.71 8.34 7.75
N ARG A 155 19.42 9.48 8.38
CA ARG A 155 20.34 10.10 9.34
C ARG A 155 20.39 9.35 10.68
N ASN A 156 19.22 9.01 11.20
CA ASN A 156 19.09 8.27 12.44
C ASN A 156 17.77 7.48 12.43
N ALA A 157 17.88 6.17 12.30
CA ALA A 157 16.71 5.29 12.20
C ALA A 157 15.78 5.40 13.42
N LYS A 158 16.33 5.47 14.63
CA LYS A 158 15.53 5.58 15.86
C LYS A 158 14.76 6.92 15.88
N LEU A 159 15.47 8.02 15.62
CA LEU A 159 14.86 9.35 15.56
C LEU A 159 13.77 9.39 14.47
N GLY A 160 14.06 8.90 13.27
CA GLY A 160 13.09 8.91 12.16
C GLY A 160 11.83 8.12 12.47
N LEU A 161 11.94 6.94 13.06
CA LEU A 161 10.79 6.13 13.48
C LEU A 161 10.02 6.80 14.65
N THR A 162 10.73 7.35 15.62
CA THR A 162 10.10 8.07 16.75
C THR A 162 9.34 9.30 16.27
N VAL A 163 9.94 10.13 15.42
CA VAL A 163 9.28 11.33 14.85
C VAL A 163 8.05 10.92 14.04
N ALA A 164 8.16 9.90 13.20
CA ALA A 164 7.01 9.40 12.43
C ALA A 164 5.89 8.85 13.34
N GLY A 165 6.25 8.15 14.41
CA GLY A 165 5.29 7.65 15.41
C GLY A 165 4.60 8.77 16.17
N ILE A 166 5.36 9.77 16.64
CA ILE A 166 4.80 10.96 17.31
C ILE A 166 3.89 11.74 16.36
N ALA A 167 4.30 11.96 15.11
CA ALA A 167 3.49 12.66 14.13
C ALA A 167 2.19 11.90 13.82
N ASN A 168 2.24 10.56 13.74
CA ASN A 168 1.05 9.72 13.59
C ASN A 168 0.11 9.86 14.81
N LEU A 169 0.67 9.82 16.02
CA LEU A 169 -0.12 9.98 17.26
C LEU A 169 -0.74 11.39 17.37
N LEU A 170 0.04 12.43 17.07
CA LEU A 170 -0.46 13.81 17.04
C LEU A 170 -1.58 14.00 16.02
N PHE A 171 -1.49 13.31 14.87
CA PHE A 171 -2.58 13.31 13.91
C PHE A 171 -3.86 12.69 14.48
N GLU A 172 -3.78 11.54 15.19
CA GLU A 172 -4.95 10.92 15.83
C GLU A 172 -5.54 11.83 16.92
N ILE A 173 -4.69 12.50 17.72
CA ILE A 173 -5.11 13.48 18.71
C ILE A 173 -5.82 14.66 18.02
N ALA A 174 -5.25 15.20 16.95
CA ALA A 174 -5.85 16.30 16.20
C ALA A 174 -7.22 15.92 15.61
N VAL A 175 -7.34 14.70 15.07
CA VAL A 175 -8.63 14.17 14.58
C VAL A 175 -9.69 14.19 15.68
N LYS A 176 -9.33 13.80 16.91
CA LYS A 176 -10.24 13.79 18.06
C LYS A 176 -10.57 15.19 18.57
N VAL A 177 -9.55 16.05 18.72
CA VAL A 177 -9.69 17.41 19.27
C VAL A 177 -10.47 18.33 18.34
N PHE A 178 -10.22 18.24 17.04
CA PHE A 178 -10.89 19.06 16.02
C PHE A 178 -12.12 18.39 15.40
N GLU A 179 -12.54 17.25 15.94
CA GLU A 179 -13.71 16.48 15.46
C GLU A 179 -13.70 16.26 13.93
N ILE A 180 -12.50 15.97 13.39
CA ILE A 180 -12.35 15.81 11.94
C ILE A 180 -13.22 14.64 11.47
N ASP A 181 -14.06 14.90 10.47
CA ASP A 181 -14.95 13.90 9.90
C ASP A 181 -14.21 12.67 9.37
N LYS A 182 -14.83 11.50 9.48
CA LYS A 182 -14.31 10.20 9.04
C LYS A 182 -13.89 10.21 7.57
N TYR A 183 -14.55 11.00 6.74
CA TYR A 183 -14.22 11.13 5.33
C TYR A 183 -12.83 11.76 5.12
N TYR A 184 -12.52 12.88 5.79
CA TYR A 184 -11.21 13.55 5.72
C TYR A 184 -10.13 12.74 6.43
N TYR A 185 -10.46 12.09 7.55
CA TYR A 185 -9.55 11.17 8.23
C TYR A 185 -9.02 10.09 7.29
N ARG A 186 -9.89 9.45 6.52
CA ARG A 186 -9.50 8.39 5.59
C ARG A 186 -8.57 8.86 4.48
N LEU A 187 -8.69 10.13 4.03
CA LEU A 187 -7.89 10.70 2.95
C LEU A 187 -6.48 11.12 3.40
N SER A 188 -6.21 11.15 4.73
CA SER A 188 -4.93 11.63 5.25
C SER A 188 -3.86 10.56 5.33
N ILE A 189 -2.63 10.92 4.93
CA ILE A 189 -1.43 10.11 5.13
C ILE A 189 -1.01 10.06 6.62
N GLY A 190 -1.46 11.00 7.44
CA GLY A 190 -1.08 11.14 8.85
C GLY A 190 -1.18 9.83 9.64
N ARG A 191 -2.20 9.04 9.36
CA ARG A 191 -2.45 7.73 9.98
C ARG A 191 -1.46 6.62 9.57
N TYR A 192 -0.64 6.82 8.54
CA TYR A 192 0.26 5.80 8.00
C TYR A 192 1.76 6.14 8.14
N LEU A 193 2.08 7.30 8.74
CA LEU A 193 3.46 7.80 8.80
C LEU A 193 4.43 6.81 9.41
N LEU A 194 4.07 6.17 10.52
CA LEU A 194 4.90 5.17 11.19
C LEU A 194 5.12 3.92 10.31
N LEU A 195 4.08 3.43 9.63
CA LEU A 195 4.18 2.26 8.73
C LEU A 195 5.11 2.55 7.54
N ILE A 196 4.98 3.74 6.95
CA ILE A 196 5.80 4.18 5.82
C ILE A 196 7.26 4.37 6.25
N ALA A 197 7.49 5.01 7.40
CA ALA A 197 8.82 5.17 7.95
C ALA A 197 9.48 3.83 8.28
N PHE A 198 8.70 2.85 8.76
CA PHE A 198 9.19 1.50 9.00
C PHE A 198 9.58 0.78 7.70
N GLY A 199 8.81 0.94 6.63
CA GLY A 199 9.18 0.44 5.30
C GLY A 199 10.48 1.08 4.78
N CYS A 200 10.65 2.38 4.98
CA CYS A 200 11.90 3.08 4.68
C CYS A 200 13.08 2.54 5.50
N TYR A 201 12.88 2.30 6.79
CA TYR A 201 13.86 1.69 7.69
C TYR A 201 14.30 0.30 7.21
N LEU A 202 13.37 -0.58 6.84
CA LEU A 202 13.69 -1.93 6.35
C LEU A 202 14.59 -1.91 5.12
N TYR A 203 14.45 -0.90 4.25
CA TYR A 203 15.31 -0.74 3.08
C TYR A 203 16.68 -0.15 3.43
N LEU A 204 16.73 0.88 4.26
CA LEU A 204 17.97 1.62 4.54
C LEU A 204 18.89 0.92 5.53
N HIS A 205 18.34 0.08 6.40
CA HIS A 205 19.06 -0.56 7.49
C HIS A 205 18.82 -2.09 7.54
N PRO A 206 19.16 -2.82 6.47
CA PRO A 206 18.92 -4.28 6.41
C PRO A 206 19.78 -5.05 7.44
N GLU A 207 20.88 -4.46 7.91
CA GLU A 207 21.78 -5.03 8.92
C GLU A 207 21.26 -4.87 10.36
N HIS A 208 20.35 -3.94 10.61
CA HIS A 208 19.80 -3.73 11.95
C HIS A 208 18.87 -4.87 12.34
N ARG A 209 19.41 -5.78 13.11
CA ARG A 209 18.64 -6.91 13.65
C ARG A 209 17.87 -6.48 14.89
N VAL A 210 16.57 -6.29 14.75
CA VAL A 210 15.66 -6.18 15.89
C VAL A 210 15.81 -7.43 16.75
N LYS A 211 16.10 -7.28 18.04
CA LYS A 211 16.32 -8.40 18.96
C LYS A 211 15.00 -9.16 19.19
N ARG A 212 15.10 -10.47 19.47
CA ARG A 212 13.92 -11.33 19.63
C ARG A 212 12.96 -10.81 20.70
N TYR A 213 13.48 -10.36 21.85
CA TYR A 213 12.64 -9.82 22.91
C TYR A 213 11.90 -8.53 22.50
N GLN A 214 12.50 -7.67 21.65
CA GLN A 214 11.85 -6.47 21.13
C GLN A 214 10.70 -6.83 20.18
N MET A 215 10.89 -7.85 19.33
CA MET A 215 9.81 -8.35 18.46
C MET A 215 8.66 -8.92 19.27
N VAL A 216 8.96 -9.71 20.31
CA VAL A 216 7.94 -10.25 21.21
C VAL A 216 7.21 -9.14 21.95
N ALA A 217 7.93 -8.15 22.50
CA ALA A 217 7.33 -7.01 23.18
C ALA A 217 6.41 -6.20 22.26
N MET A 218 6.87 -5.88 21.04
CA MET A 218 6.03 -5.20 20.05
C MET A 218 4.78 -6.03 19.73
N PHE A 219 4.95 -7.33 19.46
CA PHE A 219 3.83 -8.22 19.14
C PHE A 219 2.79 -8.24 20.25
N LEU A 220 3.22 -8.36 21.51
CA LEU A 220 2.34 -8.39 22.67
C LEU A 220 1.58 -7.05 22.85
N VAL A 221 2.25 -5.92 22.64
CA VAL A 221 1.60 -4.58 22.70
C VAL A 221 0.52 -4.46 21.63
N GLY A 222 0.83 -4.82 20.39
CA GLY A 222 -0.16 -4.76 19.29
C GLY A 222 -1.28 -5.78 19.47
N LEU A 223 -0.98 -6.98 19.96
CA LEU A 223 -1.98 -8.01 20.27
C LEU A 223 -2.91 -7.56 21.42
N ALA A 224 -2.35 -6.98 22.50
CA ALA A 224 -3.13 -6.45 23.60
C ALA A 224 -4.10 -5.35 23.12
N TYR A 225 -3.67 -4.48 22.20
CA TYR A 225 -4.56 -3.51 21.56
C TYR A 225 -5.72 -4.21 20.82
N LEU A 226 -5.42 -5.19 19.95
CA LEU A 226 -6.44 -5.89 19.18
C LEU A 226 -7.43 -6.64 20.08
N VAL A 227 -6.94 -7.29 21.12
CA VAL A 227 -7.79 -8.00 22.11
C VAL A 227 -8.66 -7.02 22.90
N ALA A 228 -8.10 -5.88 23.34
CA ALA A 228 -8.86 -4.87 24.06
C ALA A 228 -10.02 -4.30 23.21
N VAL A 229 -9.73 -3.97 21.96
CA VAL A 229 -10.70 -3.29 21.07
C VAL A 229 -11.72 -4.26 20.49
N PHE A 230 -11.30 -5.47 20.08
CA PHE A 230 -12.19 -6.41 19.38
C PHE A 230 -12.65 -7.59 20.24
N GLY A 231 -11.86 -7.96 21.26
CA GLY A 231 -12.25 -9.02 22.18
C GLY A 231 -13.11 -8.54 23.36
N PHE A 232 -12.82 -7.33 23.84
CA PHE A 232 -13.53 -6.73 24.97
C PHE A 232 -14.36 -5.49 24.61
N ASP A 233 -14.47 -5.18 23.32
CA ASP A 233 -15.22 -4.01 22.78
C ASP A 233 -14.89 -2.69 23.49
N ARG A 234 -13.60 -2.50 23.85
CA ARG A 234 -13.15 -1.29 24.53
C ARG A 234 -12.93 -0.17 23.54
N GLU A 235 -13.61 0.95 23.74
CA GLU A 235 -13.33 2.17 23.02
C GLU A 235 -12.07 2.83 23.59
N LEU A 236 -11.07 3.01 22.75
CA LEU A 236 -9.87 3.78 23.10
C LEU A 236 -10.06 5.22 22.64
N LEU A 237 -9.90 6.16 23.57
CA LEU A 237 -10.19 7.58 23.41
C LEU A 237 -9.59 8.22 22.14
N LEU A 238 -8.41 7.73 21.69
CA LEU A 238 -7.69 8.32 20.57
C LEU A 238 -7.95 7.65 19.21
N PHE A 239 -8.52 6.43 19.19
CA PHE A 239 -8.61 5.61 17.97
C PHE A 239 -10.07 5.29 17.62
N GLY A 240 -10.86 6.35 17.38
CA GLY A 240 -12.29 6.22 17.08
C GLY A 240 -12.59 5.66 15.69
N TYR A 241 -11.77 6.01 14.69
CA TYR A 241 -11.98 5.57 13.31
C TYR A 241 -11.00 4.45 12.92
N TRP A 242 -11.49 3.53 12.09
CA TRP A 242 -10.69 2.45 11.49
C TRP A 242 -9.72 1.78 12.48
N LYS A 243 -10.27 1.32 13.56
CA LYS A 243 -9.57 0.68 14.70
C LYS A 243 -8.57 -0.41 14.24
N THR A 244 -8.86 -1.13 13.14
CA THR A 244 -8.02 -2.19 12.57
C THR A 244 -6.75 -1.70 11.87
N THR A 245 -6.65 -0.42 11.56
CA THR A 245 -5.48 0.19 10.91
C THR A 245 -4.89 1.34 11.72
N ALA A 246 -5.34 1.51 12.97
CA ALA A 246 -4.83 2.51 13.90
C ALA A 246 -3.36 2.23 14.25
N MET A 247 -2.64 3.27 14.71
CA MET A 247 -1.21 3.20 15.00
C MET A 247 -0.77 2.01 15.87
N PRO A 248 -1.48 1.60 16.94
CA PRO A 248 -1.04 0.46 17.77
C PRO A 248 -0.99 -0.87 17.02
N VAL A 249 -1.78 -1.04 15.95
CA VAL A 249 -1.73 -2.25 15.11
C VAL A 249 -0.38 -2.39 14.40
N ALA A 250 0.35 -1.30 14.18
CA ALA A 250 1.69 -1.35 13.63
C ALA A 250 2.64 -2.24 14.47
N PHE A 251 2.50 -2.21 15.79
CA PHE A 251 3.32 -3.04 16.69
C PHE A 251 3.02 -4.53 16.56
N TYR A 252 1.79 -4.92 16.21
CA TYR A 252 1.45 -6.29 15.85
C TYR A 252 2.08 -6.69 14.50
N ILE A 253 2.05 -5.81 13.52
CA ILE A 253 2.44 -6.09 12.13
C ILE A 253 3.97 -6.10 11.95
N PHE A 254 4.71 -5.20 12.61
CA PHE A 254 6.16 -5.07 12.46
C PHE A 254 6.92 -6.37 12.67
N PRO A 255 6.71 -7.13 13.75
CA PRO A 255 7.38 -8.42 13.96
C PRO A 255 7.09 -9.42 12.85
N ILE A 256 5.84 -9.49 12.40
CA ILE A 256 5.42 -10.40 11.32
C ILE A 256 6.17 -10.04 10.02
N VAL A 257 6.16 -8.75 9.64
CA VAL A 257 6.86 -8.28 8.44
C VAL A 257 8.37 -8.52 8.54
N ILE A 258 9.00 -8.26 9.71
CA ILE A 258 10.42 -8.56 9.94
C ILE A 258 10.71 -10.04 9.72
N LEU A 259 9.88 -10.93 10.25
CA LEU A 259 10.05 -12.38 10.09
C LEU A 259 9.88 -12.80 8.62
N LEU A 260 8.88 -12.26 7.92
CA LEU A 260 8.68 -12.50 6.49
C LEU A 260 9.89 -12.03 5.67
N PHE A 261 10.42 -10.83 5.93
CA PHE A 261 11.63 -10.33 5.26
C PHE A 261 12.84 -11.21 5.57
N ARG A 262 13.06 -11.61 6.83
CA ARG A 262 14.20 -12.47 7.20
C ARG A 262 14.14 -13.83 6.52
N LYS A 263 12.96 -14.40 6.38
CA LYS A 263 12.79 -15.76 5.88
C LYS A 263 12.68 -15.81 4.35
N PHE A 264 11.97 -14.87 3.74
CA PHE A 264 11.53 -14.98 2.35
C PHE A 264 12.09 -13.92 1.40
N TYR A 265 12.88 -12.96 1.88
CA TYR A 265 13.37 -11.85 1.05
C TYR A 265 14.09 -12.30 -0.23
N HIS A 266 14.88 -13.37 -0.14
CA HIS A 266 15.59 -13.96 -1.28
C HIS A 266 14.88 -15.18 -1.88
N SER A 267 13.71 -15.53 -1.36
CA SER A 267 12.98 -16.70 -1.83
C SER A 267 12.30 -16.42 -3.16
N ARG A 268 12.39 -17.38 -4.06
CA ARG A 268 11.64 -17.41 -5.32
C ARG A 268 10.72 -18.60 -5.32
N ILE A 269 9.47 -18.38 -5.65
CA ILE A 269 8.48 -19.43 -5.84
C ILE A 269 8.62 -19.90 -7.29
N PRO A 270 9.06 -21.17 -7.53
CA PRO A 270 9.26 -21.67 -8.88
C PRO A 270 7.94 -21.93 -9.62
N GLY A 271 8.03 -22.06 -10.94
CA GLY A 271 6.93 -22.48 -11.77
C GLY A 271 5.87 -21.42 -12.07
N TYR A 272 4.70 -21.89 -12.50
CA TYR A 272 3.58 -21.04 -12.93
C TYR A 272 3.01 -20.21 -11.79
N PHE A 273 2.90 -20.79 -10.61
CA PHE A 273 2.33 -20.11 -9.44
C PHE A 273 3.14 -18.89 -9.01
N GLY A 274 4.49 -18.97 -8.98
CA GLY A 274 5.34 -17.84 -8.70
C GLY A 274 5.22 -16.72 -9.75
N LYS A 275 5.13 -17.09 -11.04
CA LYS A 275 4.89 -16.13 -12.13
C LYS A 275 3.54 -15.43 -11.98
N LEU A 276 2.48 -16.17 -11.64
CA LEU A 276 1.14 -15.62 -11.42
C LEU A 276 1.13 -14.63 -10.24
N LEU A 277 1.69 -14.99 -9.09
CA LEU A 277 1.80 -14.09 -7.93
C LEU A 277 2.60 -12.83 -8.27
N THR A 278 3.70 -12.98 -9.01
CA THR A 278 4.49 -11.83 -9.47
C THR A 278 3.66 -10.90 -10.36
N TRP A 279 2.87 -11.46 -11.26
CA TRP A 279 2.02 -10.70 -12.19
C TRP A 279 0.91 -9.97 -11.43
N ILE A 280 0.18 -10.65 -10.55
CA ILE A 280 -0.82 -10.04 -9.66
C ILE A 280 -0.19 -8.93 -8.82
N GLY A 281 0.98 -9.16 -8.22
CA GLY A 281 1.68 -8.16 -7.41
C GLY A 281 2.13 -6.93 -8.21
N LYS A 282 2.52 -7.11 -9.47
CA LYS A 282 2.82 -6.00 -10.41
C LYS A 282 1.57 -5.18 -10.72
N ALA A 283 0.47 -5.85 -10.96
CA ALA A 283 -0.82 -5.26 -11.31
C ALA A 283 -1.64 -4.81 -10.10
N SER A 284 -1.14 -5.00 -8.85
CA SER A 284 -1.91 -4.79 -7.62
C SER A 284 -2.62 -3.44 -7.55
N TYR A 285 -2.02 -2.37 -8.09
CA TYR A 285 -2.65 -1.05 -8.16
C TYR A 285 -3.83 -1.01 -9.14
N HIS A 286 -3.70 -1.62 -10.32
CA HIS A 286 -4.77 -1.68 -11.32
C HIS A 286 -5.91 -2.59 -10.85
N ILE A 287 -5.59 -3.73 -10.22
CA ILE A 287 -6.58 -4.60 -9.58
C ILE A 287 -7.35 -3.83 -8.49
N PHE A 288 -6.62 -3.02 -7.70
CA PHE A 288 -7.21 -2.17 -6.68
C PHE A 288 -8.16 -1.12 -7.28
N LEU A 289 -7.78 -0.45 -8.36
CA LEU A 289 -8.65 0.53 -9.05
C LEU A 289 -9.87 -0.14 -9.68
N THR A 290 -9.70 -1.32 -10.30
CA THR A 290 -10.81 -2.07 -10.90
C THR A 290 -11.84 -2.50 -9.86
N GLN A 291 -11.39 -3.04 -8.72
CA GLN A 291 -12.30 -3.46 -7.65
C GLN A 291 -13.06 -2.27 -7.04
N MET A 292 -12.48 -1.07 -7.04
CA MET A 292 -13.12 0.14 -6.56
C MET A 292 -14.42 0.42 -7.34
N VAL A 293 -14.34 0.38 -8.68
CA VAL A 293 -15.50 0.50 -9.58
C VAL A 293 -16.44 -0.69 -9.41
N TYR A 294 -15.88 -1.91 -9.43
CA TYR A 294 -16.66 -3.14 -9.33
C TYR A 294 -17.59 -3.18 -8.10
N TYR A 295 -17.06 -2.80 -6.93
CA TYR A 295 -17.85 -2.79 -5.69
C TYR A 295 -18.77 -1.57 -5.57
N HIS A 296 -18.40 -0.42 -6.14
CA HIS A 296 -19.24 0.79 -6.06
C HIS A 296 -20.51 0.68 -6.89
N PHE A 297 -20.40 0.09 -8.06
CA PHE A 297 -21.51 -0.08 -8.98
C PHE A 297 -22.14 -1.49 -8.93
N GLU A 298 -21.78 -2.28 -7.93
CA GLU A 298 -22.31 -3.64 -7.69
C GLU A 298 -22.34 -4.50 -8.96
N LEU A 299 -21.27 -4.42 -9.79
CA LEU A 299 -21.25 -5.01 -11.13
C LEU A 299 -21.38 -6.56 -11.13
N GLY A 300 -21.20 -7.21 -9.98
CA GLY A 300 -21.43 -8.64 -9.81
C GLY A 300 -22.87 -9.01 -9.49
N GLY A 301 -23.75 -8.02 -9.29
CA GLY A 301 -25.18 -8.24 -9.01
C GLY A 301 -25.40 -9.15 -7.79
N ALA A 302 -26.42 -9.99 -7.86
CA ALA A 302 -26.84 -10.88 -6.76
C ALA A 302 -25.74 -11.85 -6.27
N ILE A 303 -24.74 -12.17 -7.12
CA ILE A 303 -23.64 -13.09 -6.72
C ILE A 303 -22.75 -12.45 -5.65
N MET A 304 -22.62 -11.12 -5.63
CA MET A 304 -21.84 -10.41 -4.60
C MET A 304 -22.45 -10.54 -3.20
N GLN A 305 -23.75 -10.75 -3.14
CA GLN A 305 -24.53 -10.90 -1.89
C GLN A 305 -24.75 -12.38 -1.52
N ALA A 306 -24.28 -13.32 -2.34
CA ALA A 306 -24.35 -14.76 -2.08
C ALA A 306 -23.45 -15.12 -0.87
N GLU A 307 -23.56 -16.36 -0.40
CA GLU A 307 -22.71 -16.91 0.64
C GLU A 307 -21.21 -16.73 0.34
N TRP A 308 -20.41 -16.46 1.37
CA TRP A 308 -19.00 -16.07 1.22
C TRP A 308 -18.18 -17.03 0.37
N TYR A 309 -18.46 -18.34 0.43
CA TYR A 309 -17.76 -19.36 -0.36
C TYR A 309 -18.10 -19.34 -1.85
N ILE A 310 -19.13 -18.59 -2.26
CA ILE A 310 -19.47 -18.30 -3.65
C ILE A 310 -18.99 -16.89 -4.01
N ALA A 311 -19.40 -15.89 -3.24
CA ALA A 311 -19.15 -14.47 -3.53
C ALA A 311 -17.65 -14.11 -3.53
N VAL A 312 -16.89 -14.58 -2.55
CA VAL A 312 -15.46 -14.24 -2.44
C VAL A 312 -14.64 -14.80 -3.60
N PRO A 313 -14.72 -16.10 -3.96
CA PRO A 313 -14.06 -16.62 -5.16
C PRO A 313 -14.51 -15.92 -6.44
N PHE A 314 -15.79 -15.62 -6.60
CA PHE A 314 -16.30 -14.90 -7.76
C PHE A 314 -15.74 -13.49 -7.85
N ASN A 315 -15.73 -12.71 -6.76
CA ASN A 315 -15.17 -11.38 -6.71
C ASN A 315 -13.66 -11.37 -7.06
N ILE A 316 -12.92 -12.38 -6.62
CA ILE A 316 -11.51 -12.58 -7.00
C ILE A 316 -11.39 -12.89 -8.49
N LEU A 317 -12.22 -13.82 -9.02
CA LEU A 317 -12.21 -14.22 -10.42
C LEU A 317 -12.62 -13.11 -11.38
N VAL A 318 -13.37 -12.12 -10.93
CA VAL A 318 -13.73 -10.94 -11.73
C VAL A 318 -12.66 -9.84 -11.58
N SER A 319 -12.35 -9.45 -10.34
CA SER A 319 -11.48 -8.29 -10.08
C SER A 319 -10.03 -8.50 -10.51
N VAL A 320 -9.48 -9.72 -10.31
CA VAL A 320 -8.08 -9.98 -10.65
C VAL A 320 -7.84 -10.00 -12.15
N PRO A 321 -8.57 -10.78 -12.99
CA PRO A 321 -8.38 -10.75 -14.45
C PRO A 321 -8.67 -9.37 -15.06
N ALA A 322 -9.72 -8.68 -14.61
CA ALA A 322 -10.03 -7.33 -15.09
C ALA A 322 -8.91 -6.33 -14.77
N GLY A 323 -8.36 -6.38 -13.54
CA GLY A 323 -7.23 -5.56 -13.16
C GLY A 323 -5.93 -5.92 -13.88
N LEU A 324 -5.70 -7.21 -14.19
CA LEU A 324 -4.57 -7.65 -15.02
C LEU A 324 -4.70 -7.15 -16.46
N ALA A 325 -5.89 -7.23 -17.05
CA ALA A 325 -6.16 -6.69 -18.39
C ALA A 325 -5.93 -5.16 -18.41
N PHE A 326 -6.41 -4.46 -17.39
CA PHE A 326 -6.19 -3.01 -17.27
C PHE A 326 -4.69 -2.67 -17.13
N TYR A 327 -3.93 -3.44 -16.35
CA TYR A 327 -2.48 -3.27 -16.22
C TYR A 327 -1.75 -3.42 -17.56
N GLU A 328 -2.13 -4.41 -18.37
CA GLU A 328 -1.53 -4.62 -19.69
C GLU A 328 -1.91 -3.49 -20.68
N LEU A 329 -3.15 -3.01 -20.63
CA LEU A 329 -3.59 -1.88 -21.44
C LEU A 329 -2.83 -0.60 -21.09
N ASP A 330 -2.69 -0.29 -19.80
CA ASP A 330 -1.93 0.86 -19.31
C ASP A 330 -0.46 0.78 -19.73
N ASN A 331 0.19 -0.38 -19.59
CA ASN A 331 1.56 -0.59 -20.02
C ASN A 331 1.73 -0.33 -21.55
N ARG A 332 0.84 -0.86 -22.37
CA ARG A 332 0.86 -0.65 -23.83
C ARG A 332 0.62 0.82 -24.19
N PHE A 333 -0.30 1.49 -23.51
CA PHE A 333 -0.53 2.92 -23.69
C PHE A 333 0.71 3.74 -23.35
N MET A 334 1.30 3.48 -22.20
CA MET A 334 2.51 4.18 -21.74
C MET A 334 3.73 3.94 -22.64
N GLU A 335 3.83 2.74 -23.23
CA GLU A 335 4.88 2.43 -24.21
C GLU A 335 4.70 3.20 -25.51
N LYS A 336 3.49 3.24 -26.07
CA LYS A 336 3.16 4.05 -27.24
C LYS A 336 3.46 5.54 -27.03
N MET A 337 3.09 6.08 -25.87
CA MET A 337 3.37 7.48 -25.50
C MET A 337 4.87 7.78 -25.45
N ARG A 338 5.71 6.84 -24.98
CA ARG A 338 7.16 6.97 -24.99
C ARG A 338 7.72 6.97 -26.42
N GLN A 339 7.23 6.09 -27.28
CA GLN A 339 7.64 6.02 -28.69
C GLN A 339 7.31 7.33 -29.42
N ILE A 340 6.09 7.85 -29.30
CA ILE A 340 5.66 9.14 -29.89
C ILE A 340 6.60 10.26 -29.42
N LYS A 341 6.89 10.33 -28.11
CA LYS A 341 7.79 11.35 -27.58
C LYS A 341 9.20 11.25 -28.15
N HIS A 342 9.67 10.04 -28.43
CA HIS A 342 10.98 9.82 -29.04
C HIS A 342 10.98 10.28 -30.49
N TYR A 343 9.93 9.98 -31.27
CA TYR A 343 9.78 10.44 -32.65
C TYR A 343 9.72 11.97 -32.75
N VAL A 344 8.93 12.64 -31.89
CA VAL A 344 8.83 14.10 -31.86
C VAL A 344 10.17 14.76 -31.51
N LYS A 345 10.95 14.17 -30.59
CA LYS A 345 12.30 14.66 -30.27
C LYS A 345 13.31 14.44 -31.37
N ALA A 346 13.18 13.40 -32.18
CA ALA A 346 14.08 13.11 -33.31
C ALA A 346 13.74 13.96 -34.54
N ALA A 347 12.50 14.47 -34.63
CA ALA A 347 12.03 15.32 -35.73
C ALA A 347 12.21 16.83 -35.46
N ALA A 348 12.49 17.23 -34.22
CA ALA A 348 12.80 18.61 -33.81
C ALA A 348 14.30 18.82 -33.69
#